data_3a3d59f38a90b487fbfe022bf3882da2
#
_entry.id   3a3d59f38a90b487fbfe022bf3882da2
#
_cell.length_a   1.000
_cell.length_b   1.000
_cell.length_c   1.000
_cell.angle_alpha   90.00
_cell.angle_beta   90.00
_cell.angle_gamma   90.00
#
_symmetry.space_group_name_H-M   'P 1'
#
loop_
_entity.id
_entity.type
_entity.pdbx_description
1 polymer ?
#
loop_
_entity_poly.entity_id
_entity_poly.type
_entity_poly.pdbx_seq_one_letter_code
_entity_poly.pdbx_strand_id
1 'polypeptide(L)'
;MNDRQYKTKELLGRFAPYFKPYRKTLAMDLFCAALTTICELVLPLIMRYITNEGLYRLAELSVGTIGGLGCLYLFLRLLDTVASYYMADMGHVMGAKIETDMRRDAYRHLQQLSNTYYNNTKVGQIMGRITNDLFDVTEFAHHCPEEFFIAGIKIVISFVILARINVLLTLLIFLIVPVMIGVCMTLNFRMRGAFSKQRNQIGELNARIEDSLLGQKVVKAFTNEEMENRKFEQDNGKFLDIKKETYRYMAAFQTTTKVFDGIMYLAVVVAGGIFMVKGLVAPGDLVAYTLYVSTMIATIRRIIEFAEQFQRGMTGIERFLQIMDADIEIFDEPGAVEMRHTEGNIRFEGVSFEYPDDHNIVFRNLNLEIKHGEKVAVVGPSGGGKTTLCNLIPRFYDVTEGCIRIDGEDVRHFTLKSLRKNVGIVQQDVYLFSGTIYENILYGRQDASGEEVEEAAKRAGAHEFIMHLKDGYDTYVGERGVKLSGGQKQRISIARVFLKNPPIIILDEATSALDNESEFAVAKSLARLSEGRTTLTIAHRLSSIRNSDRILVLTDQGIVEEGNHEQLLLEKGIYYQFYTTANELK
;
A
#
# COMPACT_ATOMS: atom_id res chain seq x y z
N MET A 1 -7.85 11.80 6.41
CA MET A 1 -8.41 10.62 5.69
C MET A 1 -9.88 10.54 6.01
N ASN A 2 -10.75 10.52 5.00
CA ASN A 2 -12.18 10.34 5.20
C ASN A 2 -12.42 8.94 5.81
N ASP A 3 -12.88 8.88 7.07
CA ASP A 3 -13.34 7.64 7.73
C ASP A 3 -14.69 7.20 7.14
N ARG A 4 -14.76 7.06 5.83
CA ARG A 4 -15.95 6.55 5.16
C ARG A 4 -16.11 5.07 5.53
N GLN A 5 -17.11 4.75 6.32
CA GLN A 5 -17.50 3.38 6.61
C GLN A 5 -18.26 2.79 5.41
N TYR A 6 -17.66 1.83 4.74
CA TYR A 6 -18.28 1.12 3.64
C TYR A 6 -19.17 -0.02 4.17
N LYS A 7 -20.33 -0.20 3.53
CA LYS A 7 -21.16 -1.39 3.81
C LYS A 7 -20.60 -2.61 3.06
N THR A 8 -20.70 -3.79 3.65
CA THR A 8 -20.22 -5.06 3.05
C THR A 8 -20.72 -5.26 1.61
N LYS A 9 -21.99 -4.93 1.33
CA LYS A 9 -22.58 -5.02 -0.01
C LYS A 9 -21.92 -4.06 -1.01
N GLU A 10 -21.54 -2.87 -0.56
CA GLU A 10 -20.84 -1.88 -1.40
C GLU A 10 -19.42 -2.35 -1.74
N LEU A 11 -18.69 -2.85 -0.73
CA LEU A 11 -17.35 -3.42 -0.93
C LEU A 11 -17.36 -4.55 -1.96
N LEU A 12 -18.26 -5.53 -1.78
CA LEU A 12 -18.39 -6.65 -2.71
C LEU A 12 -18.82 -6.18 -4.11
N GLY A 13 -19.73 -5.20 -4.20
CA GLY A 13 -20.19 -4.64 -5.48
C GLY A 13 -19.08 -3.96 -6.26
N ARG A 14 -18.18 -3.25 -5.58
CA ARG A 14 -17.02 -2.57 -6.20
C ARG A 14 -15.86 -3.52 -6.48
N PHE A 15 -15.74 -4.61 -5.76
CA PHE A 15 -14.75 -5.64 -5.99
C PHE A 15 -15.13 -6.60 -7.12
N ALA A 16 -16.41 -6.94 -7.27
CA ALA A 16 -16.91 -7.89 -8.27
C ALA A 16 -16.45 -7.63 -9.72
N PRO A 17 -16.26 -6.38 -10.20
CA PRO A 17 -15.73 -6.11 -11.52
C PRO A 17 -14.37 -6.75 -11.80
N TYR A 18 -13.52 -6.95 -10.81
CA TYR A 18 -12.21 -7.58 -10.97
C TYR A 18 -12.29 -9.07 -11.35
N PHE A 19 -13.45 -9.73 -11.10
CA PHE A 19 -13.70 -11.09 -11.59
C PHE A 19 -14.11 -11.17 -13.07
N LYS A 20 -14.58 -10.07 -13.67
CA LYS A 20 -15.11 -10.11 -15.06
C LYS A 20 -14.14 -10.71 -16.08
N PRO A 21 -12.83 -10.38 -16.08
CA PRO A 21 -11.89 -10.98 -17.02
C PRO A 21 -11.70 -12.49 -16.78
N TYR A 22 -11.92 -12.97 -15.57
CA TYR A 22 -11.61 -14.33 -15.09
C TYR A 22 -12.85 -15.19 -14.88
N ARG A 23 -14.03 -14.76 -15.34
CA ARG A 23 -15.32 -15.45 -15.11
C ARG A 23 -15.33 -16.92 -15.58
N LYS A 24 -14.58 -17.25 -16.64
CA LYS A 24 -14.50 -18.64 -17.14
C LYS A 24 -13.68 -19.52 -16.19
N THR A 25 -12.58 -19.00 -15.70
CA THR A 25 -11.73 -19.69 -14.70
C THR A 25 -12.52 -19.92 -13.42
N LEU A 26 -13.20 -18.89 -12.89
CA LEU A 26 -14.06 -19.02 -11.70
C LEU A 26 -15.18 -20.05 -11.89
N ALA A 27 -15.86 -20.06 -13.05
CA ALA A 27 -16.92 -21.03 -13.34
C ALA A 27 -16.39 -22.47 -13.38
N MET A 28 -15.20 -22.69 -13.97
CA MET A 28 -14.56 -23.99 -14.00
C MET A 28 -14.06 -24.43 -12.63
N ASP A 29 -13.53 -23.49 -11.83
CA ASP A 29 -13.10 -23.69 -10.46
C ASP A 29 -14.27 -24.18 -9.58
N LEU A 30 -15.40 -23.48 -9.61
CA LEU A 30 -16.63 -23.89 -8.91
C LEU A 30 -17.20 -25.22 -9.44
N PHE A 31 -17.08 -25.51 -10.74
CA PHE A 31 -17.45 -26.79 -11.30
C PHE A 31 -16.58 -27.93 -10.75
N CYS A 32 -15.25 -27.73 -10.70
CA CYS A 32 -14.32 -28.67 -10.09
C CYS A 32 -14.60 -28.85 -8.60
N ALA A 33 -14.93 -27.78 -7.87
CA ALA A 33 -15.32 -27.80 -6.48
C ALA A 33 -16.60 -28.63 -6.24
N ALA A 34 -17.59 -28.51 -7.11
CA ALA A 34 -18.78 -29.38 -7.05
C ALA A 34 -18.43 -30.84 -7.34
N LEU A 35 -17.57 -31.09 -8.33
CA LEU A 35 -17.15 -32.43 -8.72
C LEU A 35 -16.37 -33.15 -7.62
N THR A 36 -15.38 -32.50 -7.01
CA THR A 36 -14.62 -33.07 -5.86
C THR A 36 -15.55 -33.37 -4.71
N THR A 37 -16.50 -32.47 -4.42
CA THR A 37 -17.50 -32.65 -3.38
C THR A 37 -18.37 -33.90 -3.62
N ILE A 38 -18.85 -34.09 -4.85
CA ILE A 38 -19.66 -35.27 -5.22
C ILE A 38 -18.81 -36.55 -5.08
N CYS A 39 -17.54 -36.53 -5.56
CA CYS A 39 -16.66 -37.68 -5.44
C CYS A 39 -16.43 -38.11 -3.98
N GLU A 40 -16.23 -37.15 -3.08
CA GLU A 40 -16.05 -37.44 -1.66
C GLU A 40 -17.33 -38.03 -1.01
N LEU A 41 -18.53 -37.58 -1.40
CA LEU A 41 -19.78 -38.01 -0.83
C LEU A 41 -20.22 -39.41 -1.30
N VAL A 42 -19.62 -39.99 -2.32
CA VAL A 42 -19.94 -41.33 -2.82
C VAL A 42 -19.31 -42.45 -1.94
N LEU A 43 -18.15 -42.24 -1.34
CA LEU A 43 -17.47 -43.24 -0.51
C LEU A 43 -18.36 -43.78 0.63
N PRO A 44 -19.02 -42.95 1.43
CA PRO A 44 -19.93 -43.46 2.47
C PRO A 44 -21.07 -44.34 1.92
N LEU A 45 -21.57 -44.09 0.71
CA LEU A 45 -22.59 -44.89 0.05
C LEU A 45 -22.06 -46.24 -0.38
N ILE A 46 -20.84 -46.33 -0.89
CA ILE A 46 -20.17 -47.61 -1.23
C ILE A 46 -19.99 -48.45 0.02
N MET A 47 -19.48 -47.83 1.09
CA MET A 47 -19.30 -48.56 2.37
C MET A 47 -20.63 -49.05 2.96
N ARG A 48 -21.68 -48.22 2.90
CA ARG A 48 -23.03 -48.59 3.28
C ARG A 48 -23.53 -49.82 2.51
N TYR A 49 -23.37 -49.79 1.19
CA TYR A 49 -23.81 -50.88 0.31
C TYR A 49 -23.07 -52.20 0.64
N ILE A 50 -21.74 -52.18 0.68
CA ILE A 50 -20.93 -53.38 0.97
C ILE A 50 -21.30 -53.97 2.36
N THR A 51 -21.47 -53.08 3.37
CA THR A 51 -21.78 -53.56 4.73
C THR A 51 -23.16 -54.17 4.81
N ASN A 52 -24.19 -53.57 4.21
CA ASN A 52 -25.55 -54.07 4.26
C ASN A 52 -25.70 -55.37 3.44
N GLU A 53 -25.19 -55.42 2.21
CA GLU A 53 -25.24 -56.65 1.39
C GLU A 53 -24.42 -57.77 2.01
N GLY A 54 -23.24 -57.47 2.57
CA GLY A 54 -22.40 -58.46 3.25
C GLY A 54 -23.03 -59.08 4.49
N LEU A 55 -23.93 -58.35 5.20
CA LEU A 55 -24.61 -58.85 6.38
C LEU A 55 -25.93 -59.56 6.07
N TYR A 56 -26.69 -59.07 5.09
CA TYR A 56 -28.06 -59.56 4.84
C TYR A 56 -28.17 -60.43 3.60
N ARG A 57 -27.25 -60.32 2.62
CA ARG A 57 -27.30 -60.97 1.32
C ARG A 57 -25.90 -61.37 0.81
N LEU A 58 -25.14 -62.06 1.66
CA LEU A 58 -23.77 -62.44 1.35
C LEU A 58 -23.62 -63.20 0.01
N ALA A 59 -24.65 -63.97 -0.40
CA ALA A 59 -24.69 -64.69 -1.66
C ALA A 59 -24.76 -63.77 -2.89
N GLU A 60 -25.28 -62.54 -2.75
CA GLU A 60 -25.37 -61.54 -3.82
C GLU A 60 -24.07 -60.70 -3.91
N LEU A 61 -23.24 -60.67 -2.87
CA LEU A 61 -21.98 -59.91 -2.82
C LEU A 61 -20.85 -60.75 -3.42
N SER A 62 -20.63 -60.62 -4.73
CA SER A 62 -19.53 -61.31 -5.40
C SER A 62 -18.20 -60.54 -5.31
N VAL A 63 -17.07 -61.25 -5.44
CA VAL A 63 -15.75 -60.63 -5.56
C VAL A 63 -15.70 -59.67 -6.73
N GLY A 64 -16.43 -59.97 -7.83
CA GLY A 64 -16.55 -59.06 -9.00
C GLY A 64 -17.29 -57.77 -8.67
N THR A 65 -18.38 -57.82 -7.86
CA THR A 65 -19.11 -56.63 -7.42
C THR A 65 -18.18 -55.72 -6.55
N ILE A 66 -17.47 -56.32 -5.59
CA ILE A 66 -16.51 -55.55 -4.75
C ILE A 66 -15.42 -54.95 -5.59
N GLY A 67 -14.85 -55.73 -6.54
CA GLY A 67 -13.82 -55.25 -7.49
C GLY A 67 -14.36 -54.09 -8.35
N GLY A 68 -15.58 -54.21 -8.89
CA GLY A 68 -16.22 -53.12 -9.65
C GLY A 68 -16.43 -51.83 -8.84
N LEU A 69 -16.88 -51.96 -7.57
CA LEU A 69 -17.01 -50.81 -6.66
C LEU A 69 -15.66 -50.21 -6.31
N GLY A 70 -14.62 -51.03 -6.15
CA GLY A 70 -13.23 -50.59 -5.97
C GLY A 70 -12.70 -49.81 -7.19
N CYS A 71 -12.97 -50.31 -8.40
CA CYS A 71 -12.61 -49.59 -9.63
C CYS A 71 -13.39 -48.29 -9.78
N LEU A 72 -14.67 -48.26 -9.45
CA LEU A 72 -15.46 -47.01 -9.42
C LEU A 72 -14.86 -46.00 -8.44
N TYR A 73 -14.55 -46.44 -7.22
CA TYR A 73 -13.94 -45.57 -6.21
C TYR A 73 -12.58 -45.02 -6.69
N LEU A 74 -11.74 -45.89 -7.27
CA LEU A 74 -10.44 -45.44 -7.82
C LEU A 74 -10.64 -44.43 -8.93
N PHE A 75 -11.59 -44.65 -9.83
CA PHE A 75 -11.90 -43.68 -10.89
C PHE A 75 -12.36 -42.33 -10.33
N LEU A 76 -13.28 -42.35 -9.36
CA LEU A 76 -13.74 -41.11 -8.71
C LEU A 76 -12.60 -40.40 -7.98
N ARG A 77 -11.69 -41.16 -7.36
CA ARG A 77 -10.52 -40.56 -6.69
C ARG A 77 -9.51 -39.95 -7.64
N LEU A 78 -9.30 -40.54 -8.81
CA LEU A 78 -8.49 -39.95 -9.86
C LEU A 78 -9.12 -38.66 -10.40
N LEU A 79 -10.43 -38.67 -10.61
CA LEU A 79 -11.18 -37.51 -11.06
C LEU A 79 -11.13 -36.37 -10.03
N ASP A 80 -11.33 -36.68 -8.75
CA ASP A 80 -11.18 -35.76 -7.62
C ASP A 80 -9.77 -35.16 -7.60
N THR A 81 -8.73 -35.98 -7.77
CA THR A 81 -7.33 -35.50 -7.77
C THR A 81 -7.07 -34.53 -8.92
N VAL A 82 -7.55 -34.80 -10.13
CA VAL A 82 -7.40 -33.92 -11.28
C VAL A 82 -8.15 -32.60 -11.08
N ALA A 83 -9.38 -32.67 -10.57
CA ALA A 83 -10.19 -31.49 -10.27
C ALA A 83 -9.54 -30.63 -9.16
N SER A 84 -9.05 -31.26 -8.09
CA SER A 84 -8.33 -30.59 -7.00
C SER A 84 -7.04 -29.93 -7.48
N TYR A 85 -6.30 -30.57 -8.40
CA TYR A 85 -5.12 -29.97 -9.02
C TYR A 85 -5.49 -28.69 -9.79
N TYR A 86 -6.58 -28.74 -10.60
CA TYR A 86 -7.03 -27.57 -11.34
C TYR A 86 -7.40 -26.40 -10.41
N MET A 87 -8.13 -26.69 -9.32
CA MET A 87 -8.51 -25.70 -8.31
C MET A 87 -7.27 -25.09 -7.65
N ALA A 88 -6.32 -25.93 -7.21
CA ALA A 88 -5.10 -25.48 -6.58
C ALA A 88 -4.21 -24.63 -7.50
N ASP A 89 -4.11 -24.94 -8.79
CA ASP A 89 -3.30 -24.20 -9.75
C ASP A 89 -4.05 -22.97 -10.28
N MET A 90 -5.16 -23.19 -10.99
CA MET A 90 -5.85 -22.13 -11.73
C MET A 90 -6.61 -21.15 -10.83
N GLY A 91 -7.09 -21.62 -9.65
CA GLY A 91 -7.71 -20.77 -8.65
C GLY A 91 -6.71 -19.76 -8.07
N HIS A 92 -5.55 -20.23 -7.61
CA HIS A 92 -4.50 -19.33 -7.10
C HIS A 92 -3.95 -18.39 -8.18
N VAL A 93 -3.75 -18.87 -9.41
CA VAL A 93 -3.35 -18.01 -10.55
C VAL A 93 -4.39 -16.93 -10.83
N MET A 94 -5.68 -17.25 -10.74
CA MET A 94 -6.75 -16.26 -10.86
C MET A 94 -6.67 -15.19 -9.77
N GLY A 95 -6.51 -15.61 -8.52
CA GLY A 95 -6.32 -14.70 -7.38
C GLY A 95 -5.13 -13.76 -7.59
N ALA A 96 -3.97 -14.31 -7.97
CA ALA A 96 -2.75 -13.53 -8.23
C ALA A 96 -2.91 -12.52 -9.39
N LYS A 97 -3.67 -12.86 -10.43
CA LYS A 97 -4.00 -11.93 -11.52
C LYS A 97 -4.90 -10.79 -11.04
N ILE A 98 -5.93 -11.09 -10.24
CA ILE A 98 -6.81 -10.07 -9.65
C ILE A 98 -5.97 -9.11 -8.79
N GLU A 99 -5.11 -9.63 -7.93
CA GLU A 99 -4.18 -8.84 -7.12
C GLU A 99 -3.30 -7.92 -7.99
N THR A 100 -2.74 -8.48 -9.07
CA THR A 100 -1.89 -7.72 -10.00
C THR A 100 -2.65 -6.58 -10.66
N ASP A 101 -3.90 -6.80 -11.07
CA ASP A 101 -4.74 -5.78 -11.66
C ASP A 101 -5.08 -4.68 -10.64
N MET A 102 -5.49 -5.06 -9.42
CA MET A 102 -5.76 -4.12 -8.33
C MET A 102 -4.53 -3.29 -7.96
N ARG A 103 -3.36 -3.94 -7.84
CA ARG A 103 -2.10 -3.25 -7.54
C ARG A 103 -1.72 -2.25 -8.62
N ARG A 104 -1.93 -2.61 -9.88
CA ARG A 104 -1.71 -1.71 -11.04
C ARG A 104 -2.61 -0.49 -10.98
N ASP A 105 -3.90 -0.70 -10.71
CA ASP A 105 -4.87 0.39 -10.64
C ASP A 105 -4.57 1.31 -9.45
N ALA A 106 -4.28 0.75 -8.27
CA ALA A 106 -3.86 1.52 -7.10
C ALA A 106 -2.59 2.34 -7.37
N TYR A 107 -1.57 1.72 -7.99
CA TYR A 107 -0.32 2.42 -8.29
C TYR A 107 -0.52 3.56 -9.31
N ARG A 108 -1.35 3.35 -10.33
CA ARG A 108 -1.70 4.40 -11.29
C ARG A 108 -2.44 5.57 -10.62
N HIS A 109 -3.37 5.26 -9.74
CA HIS A 109 -4.12 6.28 -9.00
C HIS A 109 -3.19 7.05 -8.04
N LEU A 110 -2.33 6.36 -7.30
CA LEU A 110 -1.32 6.98 -6.44
C LEU A 110 -0.44 7.97 -7.19
N GLN A 111 -0.02 7.68 -8.44
CA GLN A 111 0.78 8.61 -9.24
C GLN A 111 0.04 9.91 -9.62
N GLN A 112 -1.28 9.96 -9.47
CA GLN A 112 -2.11 11.13 -9.79
C GLN A 112 -2.47 11.97 -8.55
N LEU A 113 -2.26 11.43 -7.35
CA LEU A 113 -2.58 12.13 -6.10
C LEU A 113 -1.65 13.31 -5.85
N SER A 114 -2.18 14.32 -5.15
CA SER A 114 -1.47 15.55 -4.80
C SER A 114 -0.44 15.37 -3.69
N ASN A 115 0.42 16.37 -3.50
CA ASN A 115 1.36 16.41 -2.38
C ASN A 115 0.64 16.39 -1.01
N THR A 116 -0.55 16.98 -0.91
CA THR A 116 -1.40 16.95 0.29
C THR A 116 -1.62 15.52 0.78
N TYR A 117 -1.96 14.60 -0.12
CA TYR A 117 -2.16 13.19 0.24
C TYR A 117 -0.90 12.55 0.85
N TYR A 118 0.28 12.81 0.25
CA TYR A 118 1.54 12.23 0.70
C TYR A 118 2.05 12.85 2.00
N ASN A 119 1.77 14.12 2.25
CA ASN A 119 2.08 14.78 3.52
C ASN A 119 1.28 14.18 4.67
N ASN A 120 0.02 13.80 4.41
CA ASN A 120 -0.91 13.29 5.41
C ASN A 120 -0.90 11.76 5.56
N THR A 121 -0.23 11.04 4.67
CA THR A 121 -0.26 9.58 4.65
C THR A 121 1.17 9.02 4.67
N LYS A 122 1.46 8.20 5.69
CA LYS A 122 2.78 7.56 5.79
C LYS A 122 2.98 6.58 4.62
N VAL A 123 4.09 6.72 3.89
CA VAL A 123 4.45 5.84 2.76
C VAL A 123 4.43 4.36 3.13
N GLY A 124 4.89 4.00 4.34
CA GLY A 124 4.84 2.62 4.84
C GLY A 124 3.42 2.06 4.97
N GLN A 125 2.41 2.91 5.27
CA GLN A 125 1.00 2.48 5.27
C GLN A 125 0.50 2.22 3.85
N ILE A 126 0.85 3.08 2.89
CA ILE A 126 0.50 2.88 1.47
C ILE A 126 1.11 1.57 0.96
N MET A 127 2.40 1.34 1.26
CA MET A 127 3.07 0.09 0.89
C MET A 127 2.35 -1.14 1.47
N GLY A 128 2.03 -1.13 2.77
CA GLY A 128 1.29 -2.21 3.41
C GLY A 128 -0.05 -2.50 2.72
N ARG A 129 -0.78 -1.46 2.29
CA ARG A 129 -2.07 -1.58 1.61
C ARG A 129 -1.96 -2.19 0.21
N ILE A 130 -0.94 -1.83 -0.58
CA ILE A 130 -0.76 -2.34 -1.96
C ILE A 130 0.03 -3.65 -2.03
N THR A 131 0.55 -4.15 -0.89
CA THR A 131 1.23 -5.44 -0.79
C THR A 131 0.46 -6.42 0.09
N ASN A 132 0.51 -6.25 1.41
CA ASN A 132 -0.04 -7.20 2.38
C ASN A 132 -1.57 -7.27 2.35
N ASP A 133 -2.26 -6.12 2.30
CA ASP A 133 -3.71 -6.11 2.28
C ASP A 133 -4.26 -6.69 0.96
N LEU A 134 -3.58 -6.47 -0.18
CA LEU A 134 -3.97 -7.09 -1.45
C LEU A 134 -3.72 -8.60 -1.48
N PHE A 135 -2.72 -9.11 -0.76
CA PHE A 135 -2.54 -10.55 -0.57
C PHE A 135 -3.74 -11.15 0.17
N ASP A 136 -4.20 -10.53 1.26
CA ASP A 136 -5.42 -10.97 1.96
C ASP A 136 -6.67 -10.93 1.04
N VAL A 137 -6.74 -9.98 0.10
CA VAL A 137 -7.79 -9.93 -0.93
C VAL A 137 -7.68 -11.08 -1.93
N THR A 138 -6.47 -11.47 -2.33
CA THR A 138 -6.23 -12.62 -3.21
C THR A 138 -6.74 -13.91 -2.59
N GLU A 139 -6.37 -14.16 -1.35
CA GLU A 139 -6.81 -15.32 -0.58
C GLU A 139 -8.34 -15.35 -0.41
N PHE A 140 -8.93 -14.18 -0.14
CA PHE A 140 -10.38 -14.03 -0.10
C PHE A 140 -11.03 -14.35 -1.45
N ALA A 141 -10.49 -13.80 -2.55
CA ALA A 141 -11.08 -13.89 -3.88
C ALA A 141 -11.16 -15.33 -4.40
N HIS A 142 -10.15 -16.15 -4.06
CA HIS A 142 -10.06 -17.53 -4.49
C HIS A 142 -10.77 -18.45 -3.50
N HIS A 143 -10.35 -18.48 -2.25
CA HIS A 143 -10.81 -19.50 -1.31
C HIS A 143 -12.24 -19.29 -0.78
N CYS A 144 -12.66 -18.04 -0.51
CA CYS A 144 -13.95 -17.85 0.15
C CYS A 144 -15.15 -18.27 -0.73
N PRO A 145 -15.27 -17.92 -2.02
CA PRO A 145 -16.36 -18.39 -2.86
C PRO A 145 -16.37 -19.91 -2.99
N GLU A 146 -15.21 -20.53 -3.17
CA GLU A 146 -15.04 -21.96 -3.33
C GLU A 146 -15.45 -22.73 -2.08
N GLU A 147 -14.89 -22.39 -0.91
CA GLU A 147 -15.13 -23.13 0.33
C GLU A 147 -16.56 -22.97 0.85
N PHE A 148 -17.15 -21.78 0.73
CA PHE A 148 -18.57 -21.62 1.07
C PHE A 148 -19.49 -22.40 0.12
N PHE A 149 -19.15 -22.49 -1.15
CA PHE A 149 -19.87 -23.28 -2.14
C PHE A 149 -19.76 -24.78 -1.84
N ILE A 150 -18.55 -25.30 -1.60
CA ILE A 150 -18.29 -26.68 -1.19
C ILE A 150 -19.06 -27.02 0.08
N ALA A 151 -18.98 -26.17 1.10
CA ALA A 151 -19.64 -26.39 2.38
C ALA A 151 -21.16 -26.44 2.22
N GLY A 152 -21.75 -25.54 1.43
CA GLY A 152 -23.17 -25.55 1.14
C GLY A 152 -23.63 -26.85 0.48
N ILE A 153 -22.91 -27.30 -0.54
CA ILE A 153 -23.21 -28.58 -1.23
C ILE A 153 -23.06 -29.77 -0.27
N LYS A 154 -21.96 -29.86 0.47
CA LYS A 154 -21.71 -30.97 1.41
C LYS A 154 -22.81 -31.09 2.48
N ILE A 155 -23.17 -29.95 3.09
CA ILE A 155 -24.22 -29.95 4.14
C ILE A 155 -25.58 -30.37 3.57
N VAL A 156 -26.00 -29.78 2.44
CA VAL A 156 -27.30 -30.07 1.82
C VAL A 156 -27.38 -31.50 1.33
N ILE A 157 -26.38 -31.98 0.59
CA ILE A 157 -26.38 -33.35 0.04
C ILE A 157 -26.31 -34.37 1.18
N SER A 158 -25.44 -34.16 2.19
CA SER A 158 -25.38 -35.05 3.36
C SER A 158 -26.71 -35.13 4.10
N PHE A 159 -27.37 -33.97 4.31
CA PHE A 159 -28.72 -33.96 4.90
C PHE A 159 -29.72 -34.79 4.11
N VAL A 160 -29.78 -34.57 2.78
CA VAL A 160 -30.72 -35.28 1.90
C VAL A 160 -30.48 -36.80 1.91
N ILE A 161 -29.20 -37.22 1.83
CA ILE A 161 -28.82 -38.64 1.84
C ILE A 161 -29.21 -39.28 3.20
N LEU A 162 -28.81 -38.66 4.31
CA LEU A 162 -29.09 -39.19 5.65
C LEU A 162 -30.59 -39.18 5.98
N ALA A 163 -31.32 -38.14 5.55
CA ALA A 163 -32.77 -38.06 5.73
C ALA A 163 -33.53 -39.18 4.98
N ARG A 164 -33.00 -39.61 3.81
CA ARG A 164 -33.56 -40.77 3.09
C ARG A 164 -33.32 -42.10 3.79
N ILE A 165 -32.31 -42.20 4.66
CA ILE A 165 -32.05 -43.37 5.48
C ILE A 165 -32.99 -43.35 6.69
N ASN A 166 -32.91 -42.29 7.53
CA ASN A 166 -33.79 -42.13 8.68
C ASN A 166 -33.92 -40.64 9.06
N VAL A 167 -35.13 -40.09 8.88
CA VAL A 167 -35.40 -38.66 9.12
C VAL A 167 -35.15 -38.25 10.58
N LEU A 168 -35.61 -39.09 11.53
CA LEU A 168 -35.55 -38.74 12.95
C LEU A 168 -34.09 -38.70 13.46
N LEU A 169 -33.27 -39.68 13.08
CA LEU A 169 -31.84 -39.72 13.44
C LEU A 169 -31.09 -38.52 12.80
N THR A 170 -31.41 -38.20 11.54
CA THR A 170 -30.82 -37.06 10.84
C THR A 170 -31.15 -35.73 11.54
N LEU A 171 -32.44 -35.51 11.89
CA LEU A 171 -32.85 -34.30 12.59
C LEU A 171 -32.18 -34.17 13.96
N LEU A 172 -32.01 -35.29 14.70
CA LEU A 172 -31.31 -35.29 15.98
C LEU A 172 -29.85 -34.83 15.85
N ILE A 173 -29.14 -35.33 14.83
CA ILE A 173 -27.76 -34.94 14.57
C ILE A 173 -27.68 -33.48 14.10
N PHE A 174 -28.53 -33.09 13.16
CA PHE A 174 -28.53 -31.73 12.60
C PHE A 174 -28.99 -30.66 13.60
N LEU A 175 -29.71 -31.03 14.68
CA LEU A 175 -30.03 -30.10 15.77
C LEU A 175 -28.80 -29.68 16.58
N ILE A 176 -27.77 -30.50 16.63
CA ILE A 176 -26.51 -30.20 17.33
C ILE A 176 -25.70 -29.14 16.54
N VAL A 177 -25.80 -29.13 15.20
CA VAL A 177 -24.99 -28.28 14.32
C VAL A 177 -25.19 -26.78 14.59
N PRO A 178 -26.41 -26.20 14.64
CA PRO A 178 -26.60 -24.78 14.94
C PRO A 178 -26.06 -24.39 16.30
N VAL A 179 -26.18 -25.27 17.31
CA VAL A 179 -25.65 -25.02 18.65
C VAL A 179 -24.12 -24.97 18.61
N MET A 180 -23.49 -25.94 17.92
CA MET A 180 -22.05 -25.97 17.71
C MET A 180 -21.59 -24.69 17.02
N ILE A 181 -22.22 -24.30 15.92
CA ILE A 181 -21.86 -23.07 15.18
C ILE A 181 -21.96 -21.84 16.09
N GLY A 182 -23.07 -21.68 16.83
CA GLY A 182 -23.27 -20.54 17.72
C GLY A 182 -22.20 -20.40 18.82
N VAL A 183 -21.88 -21.51 19.49
CA VAL A 183 -20.86 -21.53 20.54
C VAL A 183 -19.47 -21.30 19.96
N CYS A 184 -19.13 -22.00 18.87
CA CYS A 184 -17.82 -21.85 18.23
C CYS A 184 -17.62 -20.45 17.66
N MET A 185 -18.63 -19.83 17.05
CA MET A 185 -18.57 -18.44 16.59
C MET A 185 -18.34 -17.46 17.74
N THR A 186 -19.02 -17.63 18.85
CA THR A 186 -18.85 -16.76 20.04
C THR A 186 -17.40 -16.81 20.56
N LEU A 187 -16.82 -18.00 20.66
CA LEU A 187 -15.43 -18.18 21.08
C LEU A 187 -14.46 -17.63 20.03
N ASN A 188 -14.76 -17.85 18.75
CA ASN A 188 -13.95 -17.30 17.66
C ASN A 188 -13.92 -15.77 17.67
N PHE A 189 -15.05 -15.10 17.94
CA PHE A 189 -15.07 -13.63 18.09
C PHE A 189 -14.19 -13.14 19.25
N ARG A 190 -14.24 -13.82 20.40
CA ARG A 190 -13.36 -13.48 21.55
C ARG A 190 -11.88 -13.70 21.22
N MET A 191 -11.56 -14.82 20.59
CA MET A 191 -10.21 -15.15 20.13
C MET A 191 -9.67 -14.09 19.17
N ARG A 192 -10.48 -13.65 18.19
CA ARG A 192 -10.14 -12.58 17.25
C ARG A 192 -9.85 -11.24 17.97
N GLY A 193 -10.67 -10.87 18.94
CA GLY A 193 -10.43 -9.68 19.76
C GLY A 193 -9.08 -9.73 20.45
N ALA A 194 -8.70 -10.90 20.99
CA ALA A 194 -7.40 -11.11 21.63
C ALA A 194 -6.24 -11.05 20.60
N PHE A 195 -6.38 -11.66 19.41
CA PHE A 195 -5.38 -11.53 18.33
C PHE A 195 -5.21 -10.09 17.84
N SER A 196 -6.30 -9.31 17.77
CA SER A 196 -6.21 -7.89 17.42
C SER A 196 -5.43 -7.09 18.45
N LYS A 197 -5.69 -7.30 19.74
CA LYS A 197 -4.92 -6.69 20.83
C LYS A 197 -3.43 -7.07 20.75
N GLN A 198 -3.14 -8.36 20.51
CA GLN A 198 -1.77 -8.85 20.35
C GLN A 198 -1.05 -8.18 19.17
N ARG A 199 -1.74 -8.00 18.03
CA ARG A 199 -1.20 -7.33 16.84
C ARG A 199 -0.89 -5.85 17.10
N ASN A 200 -1.75 -5.16 17.82
CA ASN A 200 -1.52 -3.77 18.19
C ASN A 200 -0.31 -3.66 19.14
N GLN A 201 -0.22 -4.52 20.15
CA GLN A 201 0.88 -4.49 21.10
C GLN A 201 2.24 -4.83 20.45
N ILE A 202 2.29 -5.77 19.49
CA ILE A 202 3.54 -6.02 18.75
C ILE A 202 3.91 -4.84 17.85
N GLY A 203 2.92 -4.10 17.33
CA GLY A 203 3.17 -2.85 16.61
C GLY A 203 3.80 -1.78 17.49
N GLU A 204 3.32 -1.59 18.73
CA GLU A 204 3.90 -0.66 19.70
C GLU A 204 5.33 -1.09 20.09
N LEU A 205 5.54 -2.39 20.34
CA LEU A 205 6.85 -2.95 20.68
C LEU A 205 7.85 -2.73 19.52
N ASN A 206 7.43 -2.99 18.27
CA ASN A 206 8.28 -2.76 17.10
C ASN A 206 8.66 -1.29 16.94
N ALA A 207 7.72 -0.36 17.12
CA ALA A 207 7.98 1.08 17.05
C ALA A 207 9.00 1.50 18.13
N ARG A 208 8.91 0.93 19.33
CA ARG A 208 9.87 1.18 20.43
C ARG A 208 11.27 0.64 20.10
N ILE A 209 11.34 -0.59 19.56
CA ILE A 209 12.61 -1.19 19.13
C ILE A 209 13.25 -0.34 18.03
N GLU A 210 12.48 0.07 17.04
CA GLU A 210 12.95 0.93 15.94
C GLU A 210 13.51 2.25 16.47
N ASP A 211 12.78 2.93 17.36
CA ASP A 211 13.19 4.21 17.95
C ASP A 211 14.51 4.06 18.74
N SER A 212 14.61 3.03 19.58
CA SER A 212 15.84 2.74 20.35
C SER A 212 17.03 2.41 19.45
N LEU A 213 16.82 1.63 18.37
CA LEU A 213 17.89 1.26 17.44
C LEU A 213 18.34 2.44 16.58
N LEU A 214 17.42 3.27 16.10
CA LEU A 214 17.74 4.51 15.37
C LEU A 214 18.46 5.51 16.29
N GLY A 215 18.05 5.58 17.56
CA GLY A 215 18.67 6.41 18.60
C GLY A 215 19.92 5.82 19.24
N GLN A 216 20.47 4.70 18.76
CA GLN A 216 21.56 3.96 19.43
C GLN A 216 22.80 4.80 19.74
N LYS A 217 23.15 5.77 18.89
CA LYS A 217 24.26 6.70 19.17
C LYS A 217 23.97 7.59 20.37
N VAL A 218 22.73 8.02 20.54
CA VAL A 218 22.29 8.84 21.69
C VAL A 218 22.28 7.99 22.95
N VAL A 219 21.69 6.78 22.88
CA VAL A 219 21.68 5.84 24.02
C VAL A 219 23.09 5.61 24.55
N LYS A 220 24.05 5.33 23.65
CA LYS A 220 25.46 5.13 24.02
C LYS A 220 26.14 6.41 24.54
N ALA A 221 25.87 7.56 23.91
CA ALA A 221 26.46 8.83 24.32
C ALA A 221 26.06 9.24 25.75
N PHE A 222 24.85 8.84 26.16
CA PHE A 222 24.34 9.12 27.50
C PHE A 222 24.41 7.91 28.47
N THR A 223 24.96 6.76 28.03
CA THR A 223 25.12 5.52 28.82
C THR A 223 23.78 5.05 29.43
N ASN A 224 22.70 5.10 28.62
CA ASN A 224 21.33 4.82 29.06
C ASN A 224 20.79 3.46 28.58
N GLU A 225 21.66 2.50 28.25
CA GLU A 225 21.30 1.15 27.81
C GLU A 225 20.37 0.44 28.80
N GLU A 226 20.64 0.61 30.09
CA GLU A 226 19.84 -0.03 31.14
C GLU A 226 18.40 0.54 31.21
N MET A 227 18.25 1.83 30.95
CA MET A 227 16.93 2.47 30.86
C MET A 227 16.13 1.95 29.66
N GLU A 228 16.76 1.83 28.49
CA GLU A 228 16.11 1.30 27.28
C GLU A 228 15.74 -0.19 27.47
N ASN A 229 16.62 -1.00 28.10
CA ASN A 229 16.31 -2.38 28.44
C ASN A 229 15.09 -2.48 29.37
N ARG A 230 14.98 -1.63 30.39
CA ARG A 230 13.81 -1.62 31.27
C ARG A 230 12.51 -1.27 30.55
N LYS A 231 12.54 -0.30 29.63
CA LYS A 231 11.38 0.05 28.80
C LYS A 231 10.96 -1.13 27.92
N PHE A 232 11.93 -1.78 27.26
CA PHE A 232 11.69 -2.95 26.45
C PHE A 232 11.05 -4.09 27.27
N GLU A 233 11.60 -4.42 28.43
CA GLU A 233 11.07 -5.49 29.29
C GLU A 233 9.64 -5.21 29.75
N GLN A 234 9.28 -3.95 30.03
CA GLN A 234 7.90 -3.59 30.37
C GLN A 234 6.93 -3.88 29.23
N ASP A 235 7.26 -3.46 28.00
CA ASP A 235 6.39 -3.63 26.84
C ASP A 235 6.36 -5.10 26.38
N ASN A 236 7.50 -5.81 26.49
CA ASN A 236 7.60 -7.24 26.22
C ASN A 236 6.79 -8.06 27.26
N GLY A 237 6.78 -7.64 28.52
CA GLY A 237 5.92 -8.23 29.56
C GLY A 237 4.43 -8.08 29.25
N LYS A 238 3.99 -6.88 28.85
CA LYS A 238 2.60 -6.64 28.41
C LYS A 238 2.23 -7.52 27.22
N PHE A 239 3.12 -7.61 26.23
CA PHE A 239 2.93 -8.47 25.07
C PHE A 239 2.77 -9.94 25.46
N LEU A 240 3.61 -10.43 26.38
CA LEU A 240 3.51 -11.81 26.89
C LEU A 240 2.15 -12.08 27.55
N ASP A 241 1.64 -11.15 28.35
CA ASP A 241 0.35 -11.34 29.05
C ASP A 241 -0.83 -11.35 28.07
N ILE A 242 -0.83 -10.46 27.07
CA ILE A 242 -1.82 -10.47 25.98
C ILE A 242 -1.73 -11.80 25.20
N LYS A 243 -0.53 -12.27 24.91
CA LYS A 243 -0.30 -13.54 24.21
C LYS A 243 -0.81 -14.75 25.00
N LYS A 244 -0.63 -14.75 26.32
CA LYS A 244 -1.23 -15.78 27.21
C LYS A 244 -2.76 -15.77 27.13
N GLU A 245 -3.38 -14.59 27.14
CA GLU A 245 -4.84 -14.45 26.99
C GLU A 245 -5.30 -15.02 25.63
N THR A 246 -4.60 -14.67 24.56
CA THR A 246 -4.88 -15.17 23.19
C THR A 246 -4.83 -16.70 23.13
N TYR A 247 -3.78 -17.30 23.70
CA TYR A 247 -3.67 -18.77 23.72
C TYR A 247 -4.74 -19.45 24.58
N ARG A 248 -5.23 -18.81 25.65
CA ARG A 248 -6.37 -19.33 26.43
C ARG A 248 -7.66 -19.38 25.58
N TYR A 249 -7.97 -18.34 24.83
CA TYR A 249 -9.13 -18.35 23.93
C TYR A 249 -8.97 -19.36 22.80
N MET A 250 -7.75 -19.50 22.23
CA MET A 250 -7.47 -20.50 21.22
C MET A 250 -7.65 -21.93 21.77
N ALA A 251 -7.13 -22.21 22.95
CA ALA A 251 -7.32 -23.49 23.61
C ALA A 251 -8.80 -23.78 23.92
N ALA A 252 -9.55 -22.78 24.41
CA ALA A 252 -10.99 -22.90 24.66
C ALA A 252 -11.76 -23.22 23.36
N PHE A 253 -11.45 -22.53 22.26
CA PHE A 253 -12.05 -22.78 20.95
C PHE A 253 -11.78 -24.21 20.46
N GLN A 254 -10.51 -24.64 20.46
CA GLN A 254 -10.12 -25.99 20.02
C GLN A 254 -10.73 -27.09 20.89
N THR A 255 -10.75 -26.89 22.21
CA THR A 255 -11.31 -27.88 23.14
C THR A 255 -12.84 -27.99 22.97
N THR A 256 -13.54 -26.86 22.84
CA THR A 256 -14.98 -26.83 22.61
C THR A 256 -15.35 -27.52 21.29
N THR A 257 -14.58 -27.29 20.23
CA THR A 257 -14.78 -27.98 18.95
C THR A 257 -14.66 -29.50 19.13
N LYS A 258 -13.63 -29.99 19.86
CA LYS A 258 -13.46 -31.40 20.17
C LYS A 258 -14.62 -31.99 21.01
N VAL A 259 -15.19 -31.21 21.93
CA VAL A 259 -16.35 -31.64 22.71
C VAL A 259 -17.56 -31.83 21.80
N PHE A 260 -17.83 -30.90 20.87
CA PHE A 260 -18.92 -31.06 19.90
C PHE A 260 -18.70 -32.24 18.95
N ASP A 261 -17.47 -32.49 18.50
CA ASP A 261 -17.11 -33.69 17.74
C ASP A 261 -17.51 -34.95 18.52
N GLY A 262 -17.13 -35.03 19.81
CA GLY A 262 -17.46 -36.13 20.69
C GLY A 262 -19.00 -36.29 20.88
N ILE A 263 -19.74 -35.20 21.05
CA ILE A 263 -21.21 -35.22 21.20
C ILE A 263 -21.87 -35.73 19.91
N MET A 264 -21.40 -35.29 18.73
CA MET A 264 -21.95 -35.75 17.45
C MET A 264 -21.70 -37.24 17.23
N TYR A 265 -20.49 -37.75 17.50
CA TYR A 265 -20.22 -39.19 17.44
C TYR A 265 -21.01 -39.98 18.48
N LEU A 266 -21.14 -39.47 19.71
CA LEU A 266 -21.96 -40.08 20.74
C LEU A 266 -23.42 -40.20 20.29
N ALA A 267 -23.97 -39.14 19.69
CA ALA A 267 -25.33 -39.15 19.15
C ALA A 267 -25.50 -40.22 18.07
N VAL A 268 -24.55 -40.36 17.14
CA VAL A 268 -24.56 -41.39 16.10
C VAL A 268 -24.49 -42.78 16.73
N VAL A 269 -23.57 -43.03 17.65
CA VAL A 269 -23.36 -44.35 18.25
C VAL A 269 -24.55 -44.75 19.14
N VAL A 270 -25.01 -43.87 20.03
CA VAL A 270 -26.08 -44.21 20.99
C VAL A 270 -27.46 -44.21 20.33
N ALA A 271 -27.85 -43.10 19.68
CA ALA A 271 -29.17 -43.03 19.03
C ALA A 271 -29.25 -43.96 17.82
N GLY A 272 -28.18 -43.98 16.98
CA GLY A 272 -28.10 -44.91 15.86
C GLY A 272 -28.09 -46.38 16.28
N GLY A 273 -27.37 -46.74 17.36
CA GLY A 273 -27.40 -48.08 17.97
C GLY A 273 -28.76 -48.46 18.48
N ILE A 274 -29.48 -47.55 19.18
CA ILE A 274 -30.87 -47.79 19.63
C ILE A 274 -31.81 -48.01 18.43
N PHE A 275 -31.68 -47.22 17.37
CA PHE A 275 -32.49 -47.35 16.16
C PHE A 275 -32.17 -48.64 15.40
N MET A 276 -30.91 -49.09 15.43
CA MET A 276 -30.51 -50.37 14.87
C MET A 276 -31.13 -51.55 15.63
N VAL A 277 -31.10 -51.55 16.96
CA VAL A 277 -31.76 -52.57 17.79
C VAL A 277 -33.29 -52.61 17.53
N LYS A 278 -33.89 -51.45 17.24
CA LYS A 278 -35.32 -51.36 16.88
C LYS A 278 -35.61 -51.73 15.41
N GLY A 279 -34.59 -52.09 14.63
CA GLY A 279 -34.76 -52.44 13.21
C GLY A 279 -35.07 -51.24 12.30
N LEU A 280 -34.88 -50.00 12.79
CA LEU A 280 -35.17 -48.77 12.03
C LEU A 280 -33.99 -48.31 11.14
N VAL A 281 -32.78 -48.80 11.40
CA VAL A 281 -31.53 -48.48 10.71
C VAL A 281 -30.70 -49.76 10.58
N ALA A 282 -30.13 -50.00 9.40
CA ALA A 282 -29.25 -51.15 9.16
C ALA A 282 -27.81 -50.88 9.62
N PRO A 283 -26.96 -51.89 9.87
CA PRO A 283 -25.56 -51.69 10.28
C PRO A 283 -24.75 -50.86 9.30
N GLY A 284 -24.90 -51.06 7.99
CA GLY A 284 -24.23 -50.24 6.97
C GLY A 284 -24.72 -48.79 6.95
N ASP A 285 -25.97 -48.53 7.38
CA ASP A 285 -26.48 -47.17 7.55
C ASP A 285 -25.73 -46.44 8.67
N LEU A 286 -25.43 -47.14 9.78
CA LEU A 286 -24.67 -46.58 10.89
C LEU A 286 -23.22 -46.20 10.45
N VAL A 287 -22.61 -47.03 9.62
CA VAL A 287 -21.31 -46.73 9.00
C VAL A 287 -21.41 -45.45 8.15
N ALA A 288 -22.44 -45.33 7.30
CA ALA A 288 -22.64 -44.12 6.48
C ALA A 288 -22.86 -42.89 7.35
N TYR A 289 -23.69 -42.97 8.41
CA TYR A 289 -23.89 -41.85 9.35
C TYR A 289 -22.56 -41.39 9.97
N THR A 290 -21.71 -42.31 10.41
CA THR A 290 -20.41 -42.01 11.02
C THR A 290 -19.50 -41.29 10.04
N LEU A 291 -19.43 -41.74 8.78
CA LEU A 291 -18.59 -41.10 7.74
C LEU A 291 -19.13 -39.73 7.33
N TYR A 292 -20.45 -39.57 7.14
CA TYR A 292 -21.04 -38.28 6.80
C TYR A 292 -20.92 -37.27 7.94
N VAL A 293 -21.06 -37.68 9.18
CA VAL A 293 -20.84 -36.81 10.36
C VAL A 293 -19.39 -36.35 10.43
N SER A 294 -18.42 -37.25 10.15
CA SER A 294 -17.01 -36.86 10.06
C SER A 294 -16.77 -35.79 9.01
N THR A 295 -17.32 -35.96 7.81
CA THR A 295 -17.24 -34.98 6.73
C THR A 295 -17.89 -33.64 7.12
N MET A 296 -19.08 -33.68 7.77
CA MET A 296 -19.78 -32.49 8.26
C MET A 296 -18.98 -31.72 9.30
N ILE A 297 -18.39 -32.40 10.27
CA ILE A 297 -17.55 -31.78 11.30
C ILE A 297 -16.36 -31.04 10.65
N ALA A 298 -15.67 -31.70 9.71
CA ALA A 298 -14.58 -31.10 8.97
C ALA A 298 -15.03 -29.86 8.17
N THR A 299 -16.19 -29.93 7.52
CA THR A 299 -16.78 -28.82 6.75
C THR A 299 -17.14 -27.63 7.64
N ILE A 300 -17.75 -27.87 8.83
CA ILE A 300 -18.10 -26.80 9.77
C ILE A 300 -16.84 -26.10 10.29
N ARG A 301 -15.78 -26.84 10.60
CA ARG A 301 -14.48 -26.25 10.97
C ARG A 301 -13.95 -25.33 9.89
N ARG A 302 -13.95 -25.78 8.65
CA ARG A 302 -13.52 -24.95 7.50
C ARG A 302 -14.33 -23.67 7.39
N ILE A 303 -15.65 -23.71 7.48
CA ILE A 303 -16.51 -22.51 7.46
C ILE A 303 -16.06 -21.50 8.53
N ILE A 304 -15.73 -21.97 9.74
CA ILE A 304 -15.30 -21.09 10.84
C ILE A 304 -13.93 -20.47 10.55
N GLU A 305 -12.99 -21.23 10.00
CA GLU A 305 -11.66 -20.77 9.58
C GLU A 305 -11.77 -19.72 8.46
N PHE A 306 -12.54 -20.02 7.41
CA PHE A 306 -12.73 -19.10 6.29
C PHE A 306 -13.54 -17.84 6.63
N ALA A 307 -14.33 -17.85 7.72
CA ALA A 307 -14.98 -16.64 8.20
C ALA A 307 -13.96 -15.56 8.66
N GLU A 308 -12.78 -15.97 9.12
CA GLU A 308 -11.68 -15.01 9.41
C GLU A 308 -11.06 -14.47 8.14
N GLN A 309 -10.75 -15.33 7.17
CA GLN A 309 -10.19 -14.94 5.88
C GLN A 309 -11.14 -14.01 5.12
N PHE A 310 -12.44 -14.29 5.15
CA PHE A 310 -13.47 -13.40 4.62
C PHE A 310 -13.35 -12.00 5.22
N GLN A 311 -13.22 -11.88 6.55
CA GLN A 311 -13.12 -10.58 7.21
C GLN A 311 -11.81 -9.84 6.87
N ARG A 312 -10.68 -10.56 6.79
CA ARG A 312 -9.39 -9.97 6.38
C ARG A 312 -9.46 -9.45 4.94
N GLY A 313 -9.97 -10.24 4.02
CA GLY A 313 -10.18 -9.83 2.64
C GLY A 313 -11.10 -8.62 2.51
N MET A 314 -12.21 -8.57 3.27
CA MET A 314 -13.10 -7.41 3.30
C MET A 314 -12.40 -6.15 3.79
N THR A 315 -11.55 -6.25 4.83
CA THR A 315 -10.72 -5.13 5.31
C THR A 315 -9.69 -4.71 4.26
N GLY A 316 -9.08 -5.66 3.55
CA GLY A 316 -8.16 -5.38 2.45
C GLY A 316 -8.84 -4.62 1.31
N ILE A 317 -10.05 -5.06 0.91
CA ILE A 317 -10.86 -4.36 -0.11
C ILE A 317 -11.20 -2.95 0.36
N GLU A 318 -11.61 -2.77 1.61
CA GLU A 318 -11.93 -1.44 2.17
C GLU A 318 -10.74 -0.50 2.09
N ARG A 319 -9.55 -0.94 2.52
CA ARG A 319 -8.32 -0.13 2.47
C ARG A 319 -7.85 0.16 1.06
N PHE A 320 -8.03 -0.78 0.15
CA PHE A 320 -7.81 -0.55 -1.28
C PHE A 320 -8.74 0.55 -1.82
N LEU A 321 -10.04 0.48 -1.50
CA LEU A 321 -11.01 1.47 -1.93
C LEU A 321 -10.76 2.86 -1.31
N GLN A 322 -10.24 2.94 -0.08
CA GLN A 322 -9.79 4.20 0.51
C GLN A 322 -8.67 4.87 -0.30
N ILE A 323 -7.79 4.09 -0.95
CA ILE A 323 -6.81 4.65 -1.88
C ILE A 323 -7.52 5.11 -3.16
N MET A 324 -8.37 4.27 -3.75
CA MET A 324 -9.04 4.56 -5.02
C MET A 324 -10.05 5.72 -4.94
N ASP A 325 -10.58 6.00 -3.76
CA ASP A 325 -11.52 7.10 -3.50
C ASP A 325 -10.82 8.36 -2.98
N ALA A 326 -9.49 8.37 -2.89
CA ALA A 326 -8.76 9.58 -2.59
C ALA A 326 -8.89 10.57 -3.76
N ASP A 327 -9.26 11.80 -3.46
CA ASP A 327 -9.52 12.82 -4.47
C ASP A 327 -8.24 13.23 -5.19
N ILE A 328 -8.32 13.31 -6.52
CA ILE A 328 -7.26 13.89 -7.34
C ILE A 328 -7.50 15.40 -7.36
N GLU A 329 -6.84 16.12 -6.44
CA GLU A 329 -7.04 17.58 -6.27
C GLU A 329 -6.50 18.38 -7.47
N ILE A 330 -5.39 17.93 -8.06
CA ILE A 330 -4.69 18.63 -9.14
C ILE A 330 -4.74 17.78 -10.41
N PHE A 331 -5.50 18.26 -11.39
CA PHE A 331 -5.71 17.57 -12.68
C PHE A 331 -5.73 18.56 -13.84
N ASP A 332 -5.61 18.05 -15.06
CA ASP A 332 -5.74 18.87 -16.26
C ASP A 332 -7.18 19.32 -16.45
N GLU A 333 -7.42 20.63 -16.53
CA GLU A 333 -8.76 21.16 -16.78
C GLU A 333 -9.28 20.74 -18.18
N PRO A 334 -10.61 20.60 -18.36
CA PRO A 334 -11.17 20.34 -19.67
C PRO A 334 -10.79 21.46 -20.66
N GLY A 335 -10.07 21.10 -21.71
CA GLY A 335 -9.56 22.08 -22.68
C GLY A 335 -8.14 22.59 -22.42
N ALA A 336 -7.45 22.05 -21.40
CA ALA A 336 -6.04 22.39 -21.15
C ALA A 336 -5.17 22.14 -22.39
N VAL A 337 -4.30 23.12 -22.68
CA VAL A 337 -3.45 23.13 -23.87
C VAL A 337 -2.00 22.81 -23.51
N GLU A 338 -1.23 22.34 -24.49
CA GLU A 338 0.22 22.18 -24.30
C GLU A 338 0.93 23.55 -24.29
N MET A 339 1.75 23.78 -23.26
CA MET A 339 2.64 24.92 -23.18
C MET A 339 3.78 24.74 -24.21
N ARG A 340 3.70 25.49 -25.32
CA ARG A 340 4.71 25.51 -26.39
C ARG A 340 5.44 26.84 -26.34
N HIS A 341 6.71 26.92 -26.56
CA HIS A 341 7.49 28.18 -26.65
C HIS A 341 7.26 29.13 -25.46
N THR A 342 7.83 28.80 -24.33
CA THR A 342 7.75 29.61 -23.10
C THR A 342 8.93 30.54 -23.00
N GLU A 343 8.68 31.85 -22.88
CA GLU A 343 9.69 32.85 -22.54
C GLU A 343 10.02 32.76 -21.04
N GLY A 344 8.99 32.60 -20.22
CA GLY A 344 9.12 32.42 -18.78
C GLY A 344 8.84 33.68 -17.96
N ASN A 345 7.96 34.57 -18.44
CA ASN A 345 7.42 35.65 -17.62
C ASN A 345 6.42 35.06 -16.64
N ILE A 346 6.57 35.34 -15.34
CA ILE A 346 5.68 34.80 -14.30
C ILE A 346 4.97 35.96 -13.62
N ARG A 347 3.63 35.85 -13.46
CA ARG A 347 2.83 36.86 -12.77
C ARG A 347 1.89 36.19 -11.78
N PHE A 348 1.90 36.66 -10.54
CA PHE A 348 0.92 36.36 -9.49
C PHE A 348 -0.05 37.54 -9.44
N GLU A 349 -1.35 37.27 -9.61
CA GLU A 349 -2.41 38.29 -9.65
C GLU A 349 -3.40 38.01 -8.52
N GLY A 350 -3.32 38.79 -7.44
CA GLY A 350 -4.23 38.69 -6.31
C GLY A 350 -4.23 37.34 -5.60
N VAL A 351 -3.08 36.66 -5.56
CA VAL A 351 -2.99 35.27 -5.09
C VAL A 351 -3.17 35.18 -3.59
N SER A 352 -4.21 34.43 -3.18
CA SER A 352 -4.39 33.95 -1.81
C SER A 352 -4.19 32.44 -1.79
N PHE A 353 -3.53 31.93 -0.74
CA PHE A 353 -3.27 30.51 -0.59
C PHE A 353 -3.31 30.11 0.88
N GLU A 354 -4.01 29.00 1.15
CA GLU A 354 -3.99 28.26 2.40
C GLU A 354 -3.73 26.77 2.16
N TYR A 355 -3.04 26.13 3.08
CA TYR A 355 -2.86 24.68 2.97
C TYR A 355 -4.17 23.96 3.31
N PRO A 356 -4.58 22.95 2.49
CA PRO A 356 -5.83 22.21 2.73
C PRO A 356 -5.87 21.46 4.06
N ASP A 357 -4.69 21.16 4.65
CA ASP A 357 -4.55 20.29 5.81
C ASP A 357 -4.89 20.95 7.12
N ASP A 358 -4.39 22.16 7.33
CA ASP A 358 -4.47 22.90 8.60
C ASP A 358 -5.13 24.27 8.44
N HIS A 359 -5.59 24.59 7.23
CA HIS A 359 -6.16 25.89 6.87
C HIS A 359 -5.22 27.06 7.22
N ASN A 360 -3.91 26.81 7.24
CA ASN A 360 -2.92 27.84 7.49
C ASN A 360 -2.81 28.76 6.27
N ILE A 361 -3.23 30.01 6.43
CA ILE A 361 -3.16 31.02 5.38
C ILE A 361 -1.71 31.48 5.24
N VAL A 362 -1.13 31.28 4.05
CA VAL A 362 0.25 31.64 3.73
C VAL A 362 0.30 32.96 2.98
N PHE A 363 -0.63 33.18 2.04
CA PHE A 363 -0.70 34.41 1.25
C PHE A 363 -2.09 35.00 1.25
N ARG A 364 -2.15 36.36 1.27
CA ARG A 364 -3.37 37.12 1.05
C ARG A 364 -3.11 38.17 0.00
N ASN A 365 -3.83 38.08 -1.14
CA ASN A 365 -3.77 39.06 -2.23
C ASN A 365 -2.33 39.37 -2.71
N LEU A 366 -1.47 38.34 -2.82
CA LEU A 366 -0.11 38.49 -3.27
C LEU A 366 -0.07 38.86 -4.75
N ASN A 367 0.66 39.95 -5.06
CA ASN A 367 0.95 40.39 -6.42
C ASN A 367 2.44 40.40 -6.64
N LEU A 368 2.91 39.75 -7.70
CA LEU A 368 4.33 39.65 -8.05
C LEU A 368 4.46 39.45 -9.56
N GLU A 369 5.39 40.16 -10.17
CA GLU A 369 5.76 39.94 -11.56
C GLU A 369 7.25 39.63 -11.63
N ILE A 370 7.63 38.55 -12.34
CA ILE A 370 9.01 38.16 -12.62
C ILE A 370 9.16 38.11 -14.14
N LYS A 371 10.08 38.91 -14.67
CA LYS A 371 10.30 39.05 -16.11
C LYS A 371 11.17 37.92 -16.65
N HIS A 372 11.02 37.63 -17.93
CA HIS A 372 11.87 36.69 -18.65
C HIS A 372 13.37 36.97 -18.37
N GLY A 373 14.10 35.90 -18.04
CA GLY A 373 15.55 35.97 -17.79
C GLY A 373 15.93 36.61 -16.45
N GLU A 374 14.99 37.14 -15.67
CA GLU A 374 15.25 37.78 -14.39
C GLU A 374 15.62 36.74 -13.32
N LYS A 375 16.65 37.08 -12.52
CA LYS A 375 17.08 36.28 -11.36
C LYS A 375 16.56 36.92 -10.08
N VAL A 376 15.56 36.35 -9.49
CA VAL A 376 14.89 36.84 -8.27
C VAL A 376 15.30 35.97 -7.07
N ALA A 377 15.79 36.60 -6.01
CA ALA A 377 16.00 35.92 -4.73
C ALA A 377 14.86 36.23 -3.77
N VAL A 378 14.34 35.18 -3.08
CA VAL A 378 13.34 35.29 -2.03
C VAL A 378 14.00 35.02 -0.69
N VAL A 379 13.95 36.00 0.20
CA VAL A 379 14.48 35.92 1.57
C VAL A 379 13.39 36.20 2.58
N GLY A 380 13.59 35.82 3.82
CA GLY A 380 12.62 36.06 4.90
C GLY A 380 12.69 35.01 5.99
N PRO A 381 11.92 35.15 7.06
CA PRO A 381 11.90 34.23 8.19
C PRO A 381 11.45 32.81 7.77
N SER A 382 11.82 31.80 8.58
CA SER A 382 11.25 30.47 8.42
C SER A 382 9.73 30.53 8.60
N GLY A 383 8.98 29.81 7.75
CA GLY A 383 7.52 29.87 7.75
C GLY A 383 6.89 31.03 6.98
N GLY A 384 7.70 31.96 6.43
CA GLY A 384 7.20 33.11 5.64
C GLY A 384 6.66 32.78 4.24
N GLY A 385 6.47 31.51 3.88
CA GLY A 385 5.84 31.12 2.61
C GLY A 385 6.78 30.96 1.42
N LYS A 386 8.11 31.07 1.57
CA LYS A 386 9.08 30.99 0.48
C LYS A 386 8.95 29.71 -0.36
N THR A 387 8.96 28.56 0.28
CA THR A 387 8.80 27.25 -0.38
C THR A 387 7.41 27.09 -0.99
N THR A 388 6.39 27.65 -0.35
CA THR A 388 5.02 27.66 -0.87
C THR A 388 4.95 28.44 -2.18
N LEU A 389 5.54 29.64 -2.25
CA LEU A 389 5.61 30.45 -3.46
C LEU A 389 6.20 29.64 -4.64
N CYS A 390 7.30 28.92 -4.38
CA CYS A 390 7.96 28.08 -5.37
C CYS A 390 7.11 26.87 -5.80
N ASN A 391 6.34 26.28 -4.89
CA ASN A 391 5.51 25.11 -5.18
C ASN A 391 4.24 25.44 -5.96
N LEU A 392 3.78 26.69 -5.93
CA LEU A 392 2.61 27.14 -6.68
C LEU A 392 2.90 27.28 -8.18
N ILE A 393 4.12 27.64 -8.59
CA ILE A 393 4.50 27.83 -10.01
C ILE A 393 4.36 26.53 -10.83
N PRO A 394 4.88 25.35 -10.40
CA PRO A 394 4.69 24.07 -11.10
C PRO A 394 3.32 23.44 -10.83
N ARG A 395 2.41 24.17 -10.17
CA ARG A 395 1.07 23.71 -9.80
C ARG A 395 1.14 22.40 -9.01
N PHE A 396 1.94 22.38 -7.90
CA PHE A 396 1.86 21.31 -6.90
C PHE A 396 0.67 21.49 -5.97
N TYR A 397 0.17 22.72 -5.90
CA TYR A 397 -1.06 23.14 -5.24
C TYR A 397 -1.74 24.18 -6.12
N ASP A 398 -3.06 24.24 -6.08
CA ASP A 398 -3.84 25.32 -6.68
C ASP A 398 -4.02 26.48 -5.69
N VAL A 399 -4.07 27.69 -6.21
CA VAL A 399 -4.33 28.90 -5.39
C VAL A 399 -5.78 28.90 -4.90
N THR A 400 -6.03 29.45 -3.70
CA THR A 400 -7.38 29.58 -3.14
C THR A 400 -8.15 30.71 -3.83
N GLU A 401 -7.47 31.84 -4.12
CA GLU A 401 -8.02 32.96 -4.87
C GLU A 401 -6.93 33.55 -5.78
N GLY A 402 -7.34 34.26 -6.81
CA GLY A 402 -6.44 34.84 -7.81
C GLY A 402 -5.97 33.84 -8.85
N CYS A 403 -4.88 34.18 -9.51
CA CYS A 403 -4.27 33.30 -10.52
C CYS A 403 -2.76 33.52 -10.64
N ILE A 404 -2.09 32.47 -11.14
CA ILE A 404 -0.69 32.54 -11.55
C ILE A 404 -0.64 32.40 -13.05
N ARG A 405 0.05 33.34 -13.72
CA ARG A 405 0.20 33.30 -15.17
C ARG A 405 1.64 33.09 -15.57
N ILE A 406 1.83 32.33 -16.61
CA ILE A 406 3.10 32.21 -17.31
C ILE A 406 2.90 32.69 -18.74
N ASP A 407 3.68 33.70 -19.16
CA ASP A 407 3.56 34.36 -20.46
C ASP A 407 2.14 34.84 -20.78
N GLY A 408 1.44 35.33 -19.75
CA GLY A 408 0.08 35.87 -19.84
C GLY A 408 -1.06 34.87 -19.73
N GLU A 409 -0.79 33.57 -19.78
CA GLU A 409 -1.80 32.51 -19.66
C GLU A 409 -1.81 31.90 -18.26
N ASP A 410 -2.98 31.60 -17.72
CA ASP A 410 -3.15 30.96 -16.40
C ASP A 410 -2.56 29.54 -16.41
N VAL A 411 -1.78 29.21 -15.38
CA VAL A 411 -1.14 27.88 -15.25
C VAL A 411 -2.16 26.72 -15.23
N ARG A 412 -3.41 26.98 -14.86
CA ARG A 412 -4.50 26.00 -14.85
C ARG A 412 -4.96 25.59 -16.25
N HIS A 413 -4.77 26.49 -17.25
CA HIS A 413 -5.13 26.21 -18.63
C HIS A 413 -4.08 25.36 -19.38
N PHE A 414 -2.93 25.10 -18.78
CA PHE A 414 -1.93 24.20 -19.35
C PHE A 414 -2.08 22.77 -18.85
N THR A 415 -1.71 21.79 -19.69
CA THR A 415 -1.54 20.43 -19.19
C THR A 415 -0.39 20.39 -18.17
N LEU A 416 -0.59 19.68 -17.06
CA LEU A 416 0.42 19.55 -15.98
C LEU A 416 1.75 19.03 -16.52
N LYS A 417 1.69 18.11 -17.49
CA LYS A 417 2.87 17.55 -18.14
C LYS A 417 3.67 18.64 -18.86
N SER A 418 3.04 19.51 -19.64
CA SER A 418 3.72 20.57 -20.38
C SER A 418 4.19 21.69 -19.48
N LEU A 419 3.39 22.10 -18.49
CA LEU A 419 3.78 23.07 -17.48
C LEU A 419 5.04 22.61 -16.73
N ARG A 420 5.01 21.42 -16.15
CA ARG A 420 6.11 20.85 -15.38
C ARG A 420 7.34 20.54 -16.24
N LYS A 421 7.20 20.30 -17.54
CA LYS A 421 8.33 20.17 -18.46
C LYS A 421 9.11 21.48 -18.58
N ASN A 422 8.43 22.63 -18.54
CA ASN A 422 9.03 23.96 -18.68
C ASN A 422 9.54 24.57 -17.36
N VAL A 423 9.35 23.90 -16.22
CA VAL A 423 9.83 24.35 -14.90
C VAL A 423 10.84 23.33 -14.36
N GLY A 424 12.07 23.75 -14.07
CA GLY A 424 13.12 22.95 -13.44
C GLY A 424 13.24 23.31 -11.96
N ILE A 425 13.34 22.31 -11.09
CA ILE A 425 13.47 22.49 -9.65
C ILE A 425 14.75 21.81 -9.17
N VAL A 426 15.59 22.56 -8.46
CA VAL A 426 16.70 22.02 -7.68
C VAL A 426 16.31 22.12 -6.21
N GLN A 427 16.05 20.99 -5.58
CA GLN A 427 15.57 20.91 -4.20
C GLN A 427 16.72 20.97 -3.20
N GLN A 428 16.41 21.40 -1.96
CA GLN A 428 17.33 21.37 -0.83
C GLN A 428 17.74 19.94 -0.49
N ASP A 429 16.76 19.07 -0.27
CA ASP A 429 16.98 17.65 -0.01
C ASP A 429 16.93 16.86 -1.32
N VAL A 430 18.12 16.52 -1.84
CA VAL A 430 18.24 15.79 -3.10
C VAL A 430 17.82 14.35 -2.94
N TYR A 431 16.79 13.95 -3.67
CA TYR A 431 16.39 12.56 -3.80
C TYR A 431 17.04 11.91 -5.03
N LEU A 432 17.84 10.86 -4.79
CA LEU A 432 18.36 9.99 -5.85
C LEU A 432 17.64 8.65 -5.78
N PHE A 433 17.16 8.19 -6.94
CA PHE A 433 16.57 6.86 -7.05
C PHE A 433 17.64 5.78 -6.98
N SER A 434 17.30 4.63 -6.43
CA SER A 434 18.15 3.45 -6.48
C SER A 434 18.43 3.07 -7.93
N GLY A 435 19.70 3.04 -8.31
CA GLY A 435 20.15 2.87 -9.69
C GLY A 435 21.54 3.43 -9.89
N THR A 436 21.97 3.58 -11.14
CA THR A 436 23.26 4.15 -11.50
C THR A 436 23.21 5.68 -11.51
N ILE A 437 24.37 6.31 -11.52
CA ILE A 437 24.48 7.78 -11.71
C ILE A 437 23.91 8.16 -13.08
N TYR A 438 24.19 7.37 -14.12
CA TYR A 438 23.66 7.56 -15.46
C TYR A 438 22.12 7.63 -15.47
N GLU A 439 21.47 6.61 -14.90
CA GLU A 439 20.00 6.54 -14.79
C GLU A 439 19.42 7.73 -14.03
N ASN A 440 20.11 8.14 -12.97
CA ASN A 440 19.71 9.28 -12.17
C ASN A 440 19.79 10.62 -12.93
N ILE A 441 20.78 10.83 -13.81
CA ILE A 441 20.85 12.01 -14.66
C ILE A 441 19.82 11.92 -15.80
N LEU A 442 19.71 10.74 -16.44
CA LEU A 442 18.77 10.47 -17.52
C LEU A 442 17.30 10.71 -17.11
N TYR A 443 16.99 10.63 -15.79
CA TYR A 443 15.68 10.96 -15.27
C TYR A 443 15.18 12.37 -15.63
N GLY A 444 16.09 13.30 -15.93
CA GLY A 444 15.77 14.64 -16.42
C GLY A 444 15.10 14.63 -17.80
N ARG A 445 15.51 13.73 -18.70
CA ARG A 445 14.94 13.52 -20.03
C ARG A 445 15.26 12.12 -20.52
N GLN A 446 14.25 11.25 -20.58
CA GLN A 446 14.39 9.81 -20.84
C GLN A 446 14.88 9.43 -22.25
N ASP A 447 14.69 10.30 -23.23
CA ASP A 447 15.07 10.13 -24.64
C ASP A 447 16.46 10.74 -24.96
N ALA A 448 17.21 11.18 -23.94
CA ALA A 448 18.53 11.78 -24.14
C ALA A 448 19.59 10.72 -24.51
N SER A 449 20.53 11.13 -25.37
CA SER A 449 21.69 10.30 -25.68
C SER A 449 22.70 10.26 -24.54
N GLY A 450 23.62 9.28 -24.56
CA GLY A 450 24.70 9.21 -23.58
C GLY A 450 25.62 10.45 -23.60
N GLU A 451 25.84 11.00 -24.79
CA GLU A 451 26.62 12.24 -24.95
C GLU A 451 25.93 13.44 -24.29
N GLU A 452 24.62 13.56 -24.43
CA GLU A 452 23.83 14.63 -23.78
C GLU A 452 23.83 14.48 -22.25
N VAL A 453 23.78 13.26 -21.72
CA VAL A 453 23.91 12.98 -20.29
C VAL A 453 25.29 13.39 -19.77
N GLU A 454 26.35 13.05 -20.49
CA GLU A 454 27.72 13.43 -20.15
C GLU A 454 27.91 14.96 -20.20
N GLU A 455 27.40 15.63 -21.23
CA GLU A 455 27.49 17.09 -21.35
C GLU A 455 26.72 17.79 -20.22
N ALA A 456 25.53 17.30 -19.85
CA ALA A 456 24.78 17.80 -18.71
C ALA A 456 25.57 17.63 -17.39
N ALA A 457 26.24 16.50 -17.21
CA ALA A 457 27.11 16.25 -16.06
C ALA A 457 28.35 17.20 -16.05
N LYS A 458 28.96 17.47 -17.20
CA LYS A 458 30.06 18.42 -17.33
C LYS A 458 29.63 19.85 -16.95
N ARG A 459 28.49 20.28 -17.46
CA ARG A 459 27.91 21.60 -17.13
C ARG A 459 27.56 21.73 -15.65
N ALA A 460 27.12 20.65 -15.01
CA ALA A 460 26.84 20.60 -13.58
C ALA A 460 28.10 20.40 -12.71
N GLY A 461 29.29 20.31 -13.29
CA GLY A 461 30.53 20.02 -12.56
C GLY A 461 30.53 18.63 -11.89
N ALA A 462 29.74 17.70 -12.42
CA ALA A 462 29.62 16.35 -11.90
C ALA A 462 30.59 15.36 -12.58
N HIS A 463 30.92 15.58 -13.84
CA HIS A 463 31.69 14.65 -14.67
C HIS A 463 33.04 14.25 -14.03
N GLU A 464 33.79 15.18 -13.50
CA GLU A 464 35.11 14.91 -12.94
C GLU A 464 35.03 13.92 -11.77
N PHE A 465 34.17 14.18 -10.78
CA PHE A 465 34.04 13.21 -9.65
C PHE A 465 33.46 11.88 -10.09
N ILE A 466 32.54 11.85 -11.08
CA ILE A 466 31.99 10.62 -11.62
C ILE A 466 33.11 9.76 -12.22
N MET A 467 33.99 10.34 -12.99
CA MET A 467 35.12 9.64 -13.61
C MET A 467 36.16 9.15 -12.60
N HIS A 468 36.19 9.71 -11.40
CA HIS A 468 37.06 9.21 -10.32
C HIS A 468 36.43 8.04 -9.55
N LEU A 469 35.16 7.76 -9.75
CA LEU A 469 34.52 6.57 -9.16
C LEU A 469 34.93 5.32 -9.98
N LYS A 470 35.00 4.16 -9.31
CA LYS A 470 35.46 2.92 -9.90
C LYS A 470 34.70 2.53 -11.19
N ASP A 471 33.37 2.71 -11.17
CA ASP A 471 32.48 2.31 -12.26
C ASP A 471 31.96 3.52 -13.05
N GLY A 472 32.53 4.74 -12.84
CA GLY A 472 32.13 5.97 -13.54
C GLY A 472 30.62 6.23 -13.47
N TYR A 473 29.98 6.43 -14.61
CA TYR A 473 28.54 6.65 -14.72
C TYR A 473 27.69 5.45 -14.32
N ASP A 474 28.24 4.22 -14.39
CA ASP A 474 27.55 2.99 -13.97
C ASP A 474 27.63 2.74 -12.47
N THR A 475 28.25 3.66 -11.71
CA THR A 475 28.31 3.56 -10.25
C THR A 475 26.90 3.55 -9.65
N TYR A 476 26.57 2.48 -8.91
CA TYR A 476 25.30 2.33 -8.20
C TYR A 476 25.26 3.18 -6.94
N VAL A 477 24.31 4.12 -6.87
CA VAL A 477 24.24 5.13 -5.80
C VAL A 477 23.64 4.63 -4.49
N GLY A 478 22.93 3.49 -4.50
CA GLY A 478 22.22 2.97 -3.35
C GLY A 478 20.90 3.69 -3.06
N GLU A 479 20.24 3.30 -1.99
CA GLU A 479 18.99 3.92 -1.56
C GLU A 479 19.24 5.38 -1.15
N ARG A 480 18.47 6.31 -1.75
CA ARG A 480 18.61 7.76 -1.55
C ARG A 480 20.04 8.29 -1.74
N GLY A 481 20.85 7.59 -2.54
CA GLY A 481 22.23 8.00 -2.82
C GLY A 481 23.17 7.95 -1.61
N VAL A 482 22.94 7.02 -0.67
CA VAL A 482 23.70 6.91 0.61
C VAL A 482 25.22 6.84 0.42
N LYS A 483 25.69 6.40 -0.75
CA LYS A 483 27.12 6.27 -1.07
C LYS A 483 27.80 7.56 -1.53
N LEU A 484 27.05 8.64 -1.73
CA LEU A 484 27.54 9.91 -2.26
C LEU A 484 27.50 11.00 -1.19
N SER A 485 28.45 11.95 -1.27
CA SER A 485 28.43 13.17 -0.45
C SER A 485 27.26 14.09 -0.83
N GLY A 486 26.86 15.00 0.06
CA GLY A 486 25.81 15.97 -0.20
C GLY A 486 26.07 16.80 -1.48
N GLY A 487 27.30 17.29 -1.66
CA GLY A 487 27.70 18.04 -2.85
C GLY A 487 27.70 17.22 -4.14
N GLN A 488 28.01 15.91 -4.07
CA GLN A 488 27.92 15.02 -5.22
C GLN A 488 26.46 14.79 -5.62
N LYS A 489 25.57 14.53 -4.65
CA LYS A 489 24.12 14.41 -4.89
C LYS A 489 23.56 15.67 -5.52
N GLN A 490 23.94 16.85 -5.00
CA GLN A 490 23.47 18.12 -5.50
C GLN A 490 23.88 18.35 -6.96
N ARG A 491 25.14 18.05 -7.32
CA ARG A 491 25.62 18.18 -8.71
C ARG A 491 24.90 17.20 -9.66
N ILE A 492 24.54 15.99 -9.23
CA ILE A 492 23.71 15.07 -10.01
C ILE A 492 22.30 15.65 -10.21
N SER A 493 21.70 16.23 -9.17
CA SER A 493 20.38 16.91 -9.28
C SER A 493 20.44 18.08 -10.26
N ILE A 494 21.50 18.89 -10.22
CA ILE A 494 21.71 19.98 -11.16
C ILE A 494 21.88 19.44 -12.59
N ALA A 495 22.60 18.32 -12.78
CA ALA A 495 22.74 17.67 -14.08
C ALA A 495 21.39 17.23 -14.67
N ARG A 496 20.48 16.72 -13.83
CA ARG A 496 19.09 16.43 -14.25
C ARG A 496 18.40 17.65 -14.85
N VAL A 497 18.55 18.83 -14.21
CA VAL A 497 17.91 20.06 -14.66
C VAL A 497 18.60 20.61 -15.91
N PHE A 498 19.94 20.50 -16.05
CA PHE A 498 20.63 20.82 -17.30
C PHE A 498 20.13 19.95 -18.47
N LEU A 499 19.97 18.65 -18.25
CA LEU A 499 19.48 17.71 -19.27
C LEU A 499 18.03 18.01 -19.68
N LYS A 500 17.19 18.38 -18.71
CA LYS A 500 15.79 18.80 -18.93
C LYS A 500 15.71 20.13 -19.70
N ASN A 501 16.64 21.06 -19.48
CA ASN A 501 16.77 22.35 -20.13
C ASN A 501 15.51 23.24 -20.11
N PRO A 502 14.89 23.50 -18.95
CA PRO A 502 13.68 24.31 -18.86
C PRO A 502 13.97 25.82 -18.89
N PRO A 503 13.02 26.67 -19.37
CA PRO A 503 13.16 28.14 -19.36
C PRO A 503 12.99 28.77 -17.97
N ILE A 504 12.30 28.11 -17.05
CA ILE A 504 12.05 28.57 -15.68
C ILE A 504 12.79 27.65 -14.71
N ILE A 505 13.54 28.22 -13.77
CA ILE A 505 14.32 27.51 -12.76
C ILE A 505 13.88 27.95 -11.36
N ILE A 506 13.67 26.98 -10.50
CA ILE A 506 13.43 27.17 -9.07
C ILE A 506 14.59 26.52 -8.31
N LEU A 507 15.28 27.32 -7.49
CA LEU A 507 16.39 26.88 -6.64
C LEU A 507 15.98 26.98 -5.18
N ASP A 508 15.74 25.84 -4.53
CA ASP A 508 15.33 25.77 -3.13
C ASP A 508 16.54 25.40 -2.27
N GLU A 509 17.14 26.39 -1.60
CA GLU A 509 18.28 26.25 -0.66
C GLU A 509 19.41 25.30 -1.11
N ALA A 510 19.70 25.26 -2.38
CA ALA A 510 20.53 24.23 -3.02
C ALA A 510 21.99 24.12 -2.49
N THR A 511 22.41 24.94 -1.50
CA THR A 511 23.77 24.96 -0.95
C THR A 511 23.84 24.84 0.59
N SER A 512 22.72 24.68 1.30
CA SER A 512 22.64 24.90 2.77
C SER A 512 23.44 23.92 3.63
N ALA A 513 23.75 22.70 3.16
CA ALA A 513 24.37 21.62 3.94
C ALA A 513 25.74 21.16 3.39
N LEU A 514 26.45 22.01 2.63
CA LEU A 514 27.69 21.64 1.94
C LEU A 514 28.94 22.21 2.62
N ASP A 515 30.05 21.48 2.50
CA ASP A 515 31.39 22.01 2.78
C ASP A 515 31.81 23.11 1.78
N ASN A 516 32.74 23.96 2.15
CA ASN A 516 33.11 25.15 1.37
C ASN A 516 33.51 24.83 -0.07
N GLU A 517 34.24 23.74 -0.33
CA GLU A 517 34.69 23.35 -1.68
C GLU A 517 33.52 22.90 -2.55
N SER A 518 32.67 22.01 -1.99
CA SER A 518 31.44 21.56 -2.65
C SER A 518 30.47 22.70 -2.89
N GLU A 519 30.34 23.63 -1.94
CA GLU A 519 29.53 24.85 -2.08
C GLU A 519 29.96 25.69 -3.27
N PHE A 520 31.24 25.96 -3.40
CA PHE A 520 31.76 26.76 -4.52
C PHE A 520 31.48 26.10 -5.88
N ALA A 521 31.71 24.77 -5.97
CA ALA A 521 31.44 24.03 -7.19
C ALA A 521 29.93 24.01 -7.55
N VAL A 522 29.07 23.84 -6.56
CA VAL A 522 27.60 23.86 -6.74
C VAL A 522 27.14 25.26 -7.12
N ALA A 523 27.57 26.30 -6.42
CA ALA A 523 27.23 27.70 -6.74
C ALA A 523 27.60 28.08 -8.16
N LYS A 524 28.79 27.67 -8.63
CA LYS A 524 29.24 27.89 -10.02
C LYS A 524 28.34 27.19 -11.02
N SER A 525 27.92 25.98 -10.72
CA SER A 525 26.98 25.19 -11.57
C SER A 525 25.60 25.80 -11.62
N LEU A 526 25.08 26.29 -10.48
CA LEU A 526 23.80 27.00 -10.40
C LEU A 526 23.82 28.33 -11.15
N ALA A 527 24.90 29.09 -11.06
CA ALA A 527 25.09 30.34 -11.84
C ALA A 527 25.00 30.09 -13.35
N ARG A 528 25.69 29.04 -13.84
CA ARG A 528 25.59 28.60 -15.25
C ARG A 528 24.18 28.10 -15.61
N LEU A 529 23.52 27.40 -14.70
CA LEU A 529 22.16 26.91 -14.93
C LEU A 529 21.18 28.09 -15.09
N SER A 530 21.37 29.18 -14.37
CA SER A 530 20.52 30.38 -14.37
C SER A 530 20.75 31.31 -15.56
N GLU A 531 21.81 31.10 -16.38
CA GLU A 531 22.11 31.97 -17.53
C GLU A 531 20.99 31.90 -18.58
N GLY A 532 20.43 33.09 -18.92
CA GLY A 532 19.38 33.24 -19.93
C GLY A 532 18.03 32.60 -19.54
N ARG A 533 17.79 32.34 -18.26
CA ARG A 533 16.55 31.73 -17.76
C ARG A 533 15.96 32.53 -16.62
N THR A 534 14.64 32.52 -16.53
CA THR A 534 13.91 33.05 -15.37
C THR A 534 14.20 32.18 -14.16
N THR A 535 14.80 32.79 -13.13
CA THR A 535 15.26 32.02 -11.97
C THR A 535 14.69 32.59 -10.68
N LEU A 536 14.03 31.75 -9.90
CA LEU A 536 13.56 32.05 -8.56
C LEU A 536 14.40 31.25 -7.56
N THR A 537 15.08 31.94 -6.64
CA THR A 537 15.99 31.35 -5.67
C THR A 537 15.48 31.58 -4.25
N ILE A 538 15.16 30.53 -3.48
CA ILE A 538 15.03 30.64 -2.03
C ILE A 538 16.43 30.64 -1.45
N ALA A 539 16.82 31.78 -0.88
CA ALA A 539 18.18 31.97 -0.44
C ALA A 539 18.29 32.12 1.07
N HIS A 540 19.12 31.27 1.67
CA HIS A 540 19.57 31.37 3.06
C HIS A 540 21.04 31.78 3.16
N ARG A 541 21.76 31.84 2.02
CA ARG A 541 23.18 32.24 1.97
C ARG A 541 23.37 33.52 1.19
N LEU A 542 24.21 34.40 1.71
CA LEU A 542 24.51 35.72 1.15
C LEU A 542 25.08 35.67 -0.28
N SER A 543 25.85 34.63 -0.59
CA SER A 543 26.44 34.44 -1.93
C SER A 543 25.39 34.27 -3.03
N SER A 544 24.27 33.59 -2.72
CA SER A 544 23.16 33.39 -3.65
C SER A 544 22.32 34.64 -3.84
N ILE A 545 22.21 35.46 -2.79
CA ILE A 545 21.37 36.67 -2.77
C ILE A 545 22.04 37.81 -3.54
N ARG A 546 23.36 37.99 -3.34
CA ARG A 546 24.12 39.14 -3.86
C ARG A 546 24.13 39.23 -5.39
N ASN A 547 24.05 38.10 -6.07
CA ASN A 547 24.11 38.00 -7.53
C ASN A 547 22.73 37.98 -8.21
N SER A 548 21.67 38.24 -7.47
CA SER A 548 20.31 38.32 -8.01
C SER A 548 20.03 39.74 -8.53
N ASP A 549 19.25 39.82 -9.61
CA ASP A 549 18.85 41.10 -10.19
C ASP A 549 17.90 41.85 -9.26
N ARG A 550 17.06 41.08 -8.54
CA ARG A 550 16.08 41.58 -7.58
C ARG A 550 15.96 40.64 -6.39
N ILE A 551 15.74 41.21 -5.23
CA ILE A 551 15.53 40.51 -3.94
C ILE A 551 14.16 40.89 -3.44
N LEU A 552 13.38 39.86 -3.00
CA LEU A 552 12.07 39.99 -2.38
C LEU A 552 12.19 39.55 -0.92
N VAL A 553 11.77 40.40 0.00
CA VAL A 553 11.63 40.04 1.42
C VAL A 553 10.20 39.61 1.67
N LEU A 554 10.03 38.30 1.88
CA LEU A 554 8.75 37.68 2.07
C LEU A 554 8.51 37.36 3.56
N THR A 555 7.40 37.84 4.09
CA THR A 555 6.95 37.61 5.47
C THR A 555 5.50 37.10 5.46
N ASP A 556 4.90 36.91 6.63
CA ASP A 556 3.47 36.62 6.83
C ASP A 556 2.55 37.74 6.31
N GLN A 557 3.07 38.95 6.11
CA GLN A 557 2.35 40.09 5.52
C GLN A 557 2.47 40.16 3.98
N GLY A 558 3.15 39.22 3.36
CA GLY A 558 3.46 39.21 1.94
C GLY A 558 4.86 39.77 1.64
N ILE A 559 5.06 40.36 0.45
CA ILE A 559 6.32 41.02 0.05
C ILE A 559 6.37 42.39 0.71
N VAL A 560 7.30 42.57 1.66
CA VAL A 560 7.43 43.80 2.46
C VAL A 560 8.56 44.72 1.97
N GLU A 561 9.58 44.17 1.34
CA GLU A 561 10.69 44.91 0.72
C GLU A 561 11.05 44.30 -0.63
N GLU A 562 11.41 45.14 -1.59
CA GLU A 562 11.77 44.72 -2.93
C GLU A 562 12.83 45.69 -3.48
N GLY A 563 13.94 45.15 -3.98
CA GLY A 563 15.03 45.96 -4.53
C GLY A 563 16.27 45.12 -4.85
N ASN A 564 17.33 45.77 -5.26
CA ASN A 564 18.64 45.12 -5.38
C ASN A 564 19.39 45.13 -4.05
N HIS A 565 20.50 44.39 -3.99
CA HIS A 565 21.31 44.25 -2.77
C HIS A 565 21.74 45.59 -2.17
N GLU A 566 22.20 46.53 -3.00
CA GLU A 566 22.70 47.82 -2.54
C GLU A 566 21.59 48.73 -2.04
N GLN A 567 20.45 48.75 -2.73
CA GLN A 567 19.25 49.51 -2.34
C GLN A 567 18.73 49.07 -0.97
N LEU A 568 18.51 47.77 -0.79
CA LEU A 568 17.95 47.22 0.45
C LEU A 568 18.92 47.37 1.64
N LEU A 569 20.22 47.39 1.41
CA LEU A 569 21.19 47.71 2.47
C LEU A 569 21.11 49.18 2.92
N LEU A 570 20.85 50.12 1.99
CA LEU A 570 20.71 51.54 2.30
C LEU A 570 19.40 51.82 3.06
N GLU A 571 18.33 51.09 2.79
CA GLU A 571 17.03 51.23 3.45
C GLU A 571 17.04 50.82 4.92
N LYS A 572 18.03 49.98 5.33
CA LYS A 572 18.20 49.47 6.70
C LYS A 572 16.97 48.79 7.27
N GLY A 573 16.16 48.15 6.41
CA GLY A 573 14.96 47.44 6.75
C GLY A 573 15.20 45.99 7.25
N ILE A 574 14.23 45.12 6.98
CA ILE A 574 14.28 43.69 7.37
C ILE A 574 15.42 42.98 6.65
N TYR A 575 15.66 43.27 5.34
CA TYR A 575 16.79 42.71 4.60
C TYR A 575 18.13 43.04 5.26
N TYR A 576 18.33 44.30 5.69
CA TYR A 576 19.55 44.71 6.36
C TYR A 576 19.77 43.91 7.67
N GLN A 577 18.71 43.69 8.45
CA GLN A 577 18.80 42.89 9.67
C GLN A 577 19.23 41.46 9.36
N PHE A 578 18.61 40.78 8.36
CA PHE A 578 19.04 39.43 7.93
C PHE A 578 20.49 39.41 7.45
N TYR A 579 20.93 40.42 6.70
CA TYR A 579 22.28 40.51 6.18
C TYR A 579 23.32 40.70 7.29
N THR A 580 23.07 41.59 8.24
CA THR A 580 24.00 41.85 9.37
C THR A 580 24.08 40.64 10.32
N THR A 581 22.95 40.04 10.71
CA THR A 581 22.93 38.84 11.55
C THR A 581 23.68 37.67 10.90
N ALA A 582 23.52 37.47 9.59
CA ALA A 582 24.22 36.41 8.86
C ALA A 582 25.73 36.67 8.70
N ASN A 583 26.20 37.92 8.77
CA ASN A 583 27.62 38.28 8.75
C ASN A 583 28.28 38.26 10.12
N GLU A 584 27.53 38.53 11.19
CA GLU A 584 28.04 38.45 12.57
C GLU A 584 28.24 36.99 13.04
N LEU A 585 27.58 36.01 12.41
CA LEU A 585 27.72 34.58 12.68
C LEU A 585 28.87 33.92 11.88
N LYS A 586 29.58 34.64 11.03
CA LYS A 586 30.79 34.19 10.33
C LYS A 586 32.06 34.70 11.01
#